data_2256a8f4744bd2d3a7609edb78a21738
#
_entry.id   2256a8f4744bd2d3a7609edb78a21738
#
_cell.length_a   1.000
_cell.length_b   1.000
_cell.length_c   1.000
_cell.angle_alpha   90.00
_cell.angle_beta   90.00
_cell.angle_gamma   90.00
#
_symmetry.space_group_name_H-M   'P 1'
#
loop_
_entity.id
_entity.type
_entity.pdbx_description
1 polymer ?
#
loop_
_entity_poly.entity_id
_entity_poly.type
_entity_poly.pdbx_seq_one_letter_code
_entity_poly.pdbx_strand_id
1 'polypeptide(L)'
;REAERSAAAEAALQAACVAAIDEARREAERLVAEAAALEAARVTAAAEAERQVARIAAADEARREAERVAAEEAALETSRLAALAGAEREAVRMAALEEADREAARLAATEEARREAEREEARREAERVAAEAELDSWIDAHQLPSMAASVDLASQEAGSASEKAVAAAASVHEAAGSQARPVPLQPAVVLNISRSPIRSETPVPAVEDPMLSGLERLLRVSSARGASTLYLSSGSRPSVRVDGELQMLDGEPVHAARDVESLLLTLMPARSHEALRAGAATEWISQLEGVGRVRCMSFRDQRGPGGVFRMMPTRSVSADEVGLPKQMQALAVEPEGLVLIAGTRSSGKRTTMAAFVDLMNRTRRDHIITIEREINIQHDRGNSFISQREVRGNDEDMLAAMRAALREDPDVLVVEELRTGALMNVALEAAAAGRLVVGGFTAHTATGAIDRIIDLYSPDDHRQVQMALAQAMRGVIAQVLLRKVGGGRLPAREVLLNTPAVSSAIAEGKTSQLPMAIEGGRGHGMMPLNDALVGLVRNGSVEVRDAYRHSPDRPGFLAALNRQGIDTSFVEHLANG
;
A
#
# COMPACT_ATOMS: atom_id res chain seq x y z
N ARG A 1 -43.63 -103.06 -4.49
CA ARG A 1 -43.50 -101.87 -3.55
C ARG A 1 -42.11 -101.19 -3.57
N GLU A 2 -41.00 -101.99 -3.67
CA GLU A 2 -39.63 -101.38 -3.72
C GLU A 2 -39.32 -100.81 -5.13
N ALA A 3 -39.77 -101.51 -6.23
CA ALA A 3 -39.66 -101.02 -7.60
C ALA A 3 -40.54 -99.77 -7.85
N GLU A 4 -41.70 -99.62 -7.24
CA GLU A 4 -42.55 -98.43 -7.32
C GLU A 4 -41.95 -97.24 -6.61
N ARG A 5 -41.27 -97.46 -5.51
CA ARG A 5 -40.54 -96.40 -4.76
C ARG A 5 -39.33 -95.92 -5.56
N SER A 6 -38.59 -96.84 -6.22
CA SER A 6 -37.45 -96.50 -7.05
C SER A 6 -37.86 -95.66 -8.26
N ALA A 7 -38.93 -96.06 -8.96
CA ALA A 7 -39.49 -95.32 -10.10
C ALA A 7 -40.04 -93.93 -9.74
N ALA A 8 -40.67 -93.82 -8.55
CA ALA A 8 -41.10 -92.51 -8.00
C ALA A 8 -39.93 -91.56 -7.64
N ALA A 9 -38.85 -92.12 -7.09
CA ALA A 9 -37.63 -91.36 -6.78
C ALA A 9 -36.89 -90.89 -8.05
N GLU A 10 -36.85 -91.72 -9.09
CA GLU A 10 -36.29 -91.31 -10.39
C GLU A 10 -37.12 -90.24 -11.09
N ALA A 11 -38.48 -90.36 -11.07
CA ALA A 11 -39.35 -89.34 -11.62
C ALA A 11 -39.23 -87.99 -10.85
N ALA A 12 -39.10 -88.04 -9.50
CA ALA A 12 -38.86 -86.82 -8.66
C ALA A 12 -37.48 -86.20 -8.96
N LEU A 13 -36.47 -87.02 -9.17
CA LEU A 13 -35.15 -86.51 -9.53
C LEU A 13 -35.11 -85.86 -10.93
N GLN A 14 -35.81 -86.46 -11.89
CA GLN A 14 -35.98 -85.88 -13.26
C GLN A 14 -36.79 -84.58 -13.20
N ALA A 15 -37.83 -84.47 -12.44
CA ALA A 15 -38.59 -83.25 -12.28
C ALA A 15 -37.79 -82.12 -11.60
N ALA A 16 -37.00 -82.48 -10.58
CA ALA A 16 -36.04 -81.51 -9.93
C ALA A 16 -34.98 -81.03 -10.88
N CYS A 17 -34.47 -81.92 -11.75
CA CYS A 17 -33.42 -81.56 -12.72
C CYS A 17 -33.97 -80.59 -13.80
N VAL A 18 -35.19 -80.85 -14.29
CA VAL A 18 -35.90 -79.96 -15.25
C VAL A 18 -36.18 -78.58 -14.60
N ALA A 19 -36.65 -78.55 -13.37
CA ALA A 19 -36.90 -77.30 -12.66
C ALA A 19 -35.60 -76.48 -12.46
N ALA A 20 -34.51 -77.14 -12.15
CA ALA A 20 -33.18 -76.48 -12.01
C ALA A 20 -32.66 -75.92 -13.35
N ILE A 21 -32.89 -76.62 -14.46
CA ILE A 21 -32.54 -76.18 -15.82
C ILE A 21 -33.37 -74.93 -16.18
N ASP A 22 -34.68 -74.94 -15.90
CA ASP A 22 -35.57 -73.81 -16.18
C ASP A 22 -35.26 -72.60 -15.33
N GLU A 23 -34.80 -72.79 -14.08
CA GLU A 23 -34.37 -71.71 -13.21
C GLU A 23 -33.04 -71.10 -13.71
N ALA A 24 -32.07 -71.94 -14.06
CA ALA A 24 -30.77 -71.49 -14.62
C ALA A 24 -30.99 -70.75 -15.96
N ARG A 25 -31.96 -71.18 -16.79
CA ARG A 25 -32.30 -70.49 -18.04
C ARG A 25 -32.90 -69.10 -17.78
N ARG A 26 -33.79 -68.95 -16.81
CA ARG A 26 -34.41 -67.67 -16.44
C ARG A 26 -33.32 -66.74 -15.85
N GLU A 27 -32.38 -67.26 -15.07
CA GLU A 27 -31.30 -66.48 -14.52
C GLU A 27 -30.32 -65.99 -15.61
N ALA A 28 -30.00 -66.86 -16.60
CA ALA A 28 -29.22 -66.47 -17.76
C ALA A 28 -29.90 -65.40 -18.63
N GLU A 29 -31.21 -65.54 -18.89
CA GLU A 29 -31.99 -64.51 -19.60
C GLU A 29 -32.03 -63.17 -18.86
N ARG A 30 -32.10 -63.20 -17.50
CA ARG A 30 -32.05 -61.99 -16.67
C ARG A 30 -30.68 -61.30 -16.74
N LEU A 31 -29.60 -62.07 -16.65
CA LEU A 31 -28.24 -61.52 -16.77
C LEU A 31 -27.96 -60.92 -18.15
N VAL A 32 -28.47 -61.55 -19.21
CA VAL A 32 -28.36 -60.98 -20.57
C VAL A 32 -29.14 -59.67 -20.70
N ALA A 33 -30.34 -59.61 -20.14
CA ALA A 33 -31.17 -58.39 -20.16
C ALA A 33 -30.51 -57.25 -19.33
N GLU A 34 -29.90 -57.57 -18.17
CA GLU A 34 -29.19 -56.65 -17.33
C GLU A 34 -27.91 -56.10 -18.00
N ALA A 35 -27.15 -56.99 -18.67
CA ALA A 35 -25.98 -56.57 -19.45
C ALA A 35 -26.36 -55.65 -20.63
N ALA A 36 -27.47 -55.95 -21.33
CA ALA A 36 -27.96 -55.10 -22.43
C ALA A 36 -28.44 -53.72 -21.93
N ALA A 37 -29.08 -53.66 -20.75
CA ALA A 37 -29.51 -52.41 -20.13
C ALA A 37 -28.29 -51.56 -19.70
N LEU A 38 -27.26 -52.20 -19.17
CA LEU A 38 -26.01 -51.54 -18.77
C LEU A 38 -25.26 -50.96 -19.97
N GLU A 39 -25.19 -51.67 -21.07
CA GLU A 39 -24.59 -51.21 -22.33
C GLU A 39 -25.36 -50.03 -22.93
N ALA A 40 -26.70 -50.08 -22.90
CA ALA A 40 -27.55 -48.95 -23.34
C ALA A 40 -27.35 -47.71 -22.46
N ALA A 41 -27.23 -47.87 -21.14
CA ALA A 41 -26.93 -46.77 -20.21
C ALA A 41 -25.53 -46.17 -20.46
N ARG A 42 -24.56 -47.01 -20.80
CA ARG A 42 -23.19 -46.55 -21.15
C ARG A 42 -23.15 -45.74 -22.44
N VAL A 43 -23.90 -46.15 -23.46
CA VAL A 43 -23.99 -45.42 -24.73
C VAL A 43 -24.69 -44.06 -24.54
N THR A 44 -25.74 -44.01 -23.73
CA THR A 44 -26.42 -42.74 -23.41
C THR A 44 -25.55 -41.80 -22.62
N ALA A 45 -24.81 -42.28 -21.61
CA ALA A 45 -23.88 -41.49 -20.84
C ALA A 45 -22.71 -40.95 -21.70
N ALA A 46 -22.21 -41.75 -22.64
CA ALA A 46 -21.18 -41.30 -23.57
C ALA A 46 -21.69 -40.16 -24.49
N ALA A 47 -22.90 -40.29 -25.03
CA ALA A 47 -23.50 -39.25 -25.86
C ALA A 47 -23.81 -37.94 -25.08
N GLU A 48 -24.18 -38.06 -23.81
CA GLU A 48 -24.35 -36.88 -22.94
C GLU A 48 -23.02 -36.21 -22.64
N ALA A 49 -21.94 -36.96 -22.37
CA ALA A 49 -20.61 -36.44 -22.16
C ALA A 49 -20.08 -35.70 -23.41
N GLU A 50 -20.27 -36.24 -24.60
CA GLU A 50 -19.90 -35.54 -25.85
C GLU A 50 -20.67 -34.23 -26.03
N ARG A 51 -21.96 -34.20 -25.74
CA ARG A 51 -22.77 -32.96 -25.80
C ARG A 51 -22.30 -31.94 -24.78
N GLN A 52 -21.86 -32.36 -23.60
CA GLN A 52 -21.33 -31.47 -22.57
C GLN A 52 -19.95 -30.88 -22.97
N VAL A 53 -19.09 -31.69 -23.56
CA VAL A 53 -17.83 -31.21 -24.12
C VAL A 53 -18.04 -30.19 -25.23
N ALA A 54 -18.98 -30.46 -26.14
CA ALA A 54 -19.33 -29.51 -27.21
C ALA A 54 -19.89 -28.17 -26.66
N ARG A 55 -20.72 -28.22 -25.61
CA ARG A 55 -21.23 -27.00 -24.95
C ARG A 55 -20.09 -26.18 -24.29
N ILE A 56 -19.15 -26.84 -23.62
CA ILE A 56 -17.99 -26.17 -23.00
C ILE A 56 -17.14 -25.53 -24.09
N ALA A 57 -16.86 -26.23 -25.18
CA ALA A 57 -16.07 -25.68 -26.29
C ALA A 57 -16.74 -24.44 -26.93
N ALA A 58 -18.04 -24.47 -27.15
CA ALA A 58 -18.80 -23.34 -27.68
C ALA A 58 -18.84 -22.14 -26.71
N ALA A 59 -18.92 -22.40 -25.40
CA ALA A 59 -18.87 -21.35 -24.38
C ALA A 59 -17.49 -20.71 -24.30
N ASP A 60 -16.42 -21.49 -24.42
CA ASP A 60 -15.04 -20.99 -24.44
C ASP A 60 -14.75 -20.15 -25.69
N GLU A 61 -15.30 -20.53 -26.85
CA GLU A 61 -15.17 -19.75 -28.09
C GLU A 61 -15.91 -18.42 -27.98
N ALA A 62 -17.15 -18.42 -27.47
CA ALA A 62 -17.91 -17.20 -27.22
C ALA A 62 -17.22 -16.27 -26.22
N ARG A 63 -16.56 -16.83 -25.19
CA ARG A 63 -15.80 -16.04 -24.23
C ARG A 63 -14.56 -15.38 -24.87
N ARG A 64 -13.81 -16.13 -25.69
CA ARG A 64 -12.65 -15.57 -26.41
C ARG A 64 -13.06 -14.45 -27.37
N GLU A 65 -14.19 -14.58 -28.02
CA GLU A 65 -14.72 -13.55 -28.91
C GLU A 65 -15.13 -12.30 -28.12
N ALA A 66 -15.80 -12.46 -26.98
CA ALA A 66 -16.14 -11.34 -26.09
C ALA A 66 -14.89 -10.65 -25.53
N GLU A 67 -13.85 -11.41 -25.14
CA GLU A 67 -12.56 -10.87 -24.67
C GLU A 67 -11.86 -10.08 -25.80
N ARG A 68 -11.95 -10.54 -27.05
CA ARG A 68 -11.38 -9.83 -28.21
C ARG A 68 -12.08 -8.49 -28.47
N VAL A 69 -13.41 -8.49 -28.45
CA VAL A 69 -14.21 -7.26 -28.63
C VAL A 69 -13.92 -6.25 -27.50
N ALA A 70 -13.88 -6.71 -26.27
CA ALA A 70 -13.55 -5.86 -25.12
C ALA A 70 -12.13 -5.28 -25.20
N ALA A 71 -11.17 -6.05 -25.69
CA ALA A 71 -9.80 -5.57 -25.90
C ALA A 71 -9.72 -4.50 -27.02
N GLU A 72 -10.48 -4.66 -28.09
CA GLU A 72 -10.58 -3.67 -29.17
C GLU A 72 -11.22 -2.36 -28.66
N GLU A 73 -12.28 -2.44 -27.88
CA GLU A 73 -12.94 -1.27 -27.27
C GLU A 73 -11.99 -0.54 -26.30
N ALA A 74 -11.29 -1.27 -25.44
CA ALA A 74 -10.31 -0.71 -24.51
C ALA A 74 -9.12 -0.02 -25.23
N ALA A 75 -8.67 -0.59 -26.35
CA ALA A 75 -7.61 0.03 -27.16
C ALA A 75 -8.08 1.34 -27.79
N LEU A 76 -9.33 1.38 -28.26
CA LEU A 76 -9.95 2.58 -28.84
C LEU A 76 -10.12 3.69 -27.79
N GLU A 77 -10.56 3.33 -26.60
CA GLU A 77 -10.72 4.27 -25.47
C GLU A 77 -9.36 4.81 -24.99
N THR A 78 -8.35 3.94 -24.90
CA THR A 78 -6.97 4.34 -24.56
C THR A 78 -6.42 5.36 -25.59
N SER A 79 -6.66 5.12 -26.88
CA SER A 79 -6.27 6.05 -27.96
C SER A 79 -6.98 7.40 -27.84
N ARG A 80 -8.28 7.38 -27.50
CA ARG A 80 -9.07 8.60 -27.28
C ARG A 80 -8.56 9.42 -26.10
N LEU A 81 -8.27 8.75 -24.97
CA LEU A 81 -7.72 9.41 -23.77
C LEU A 81 -6.31 9.99 -24.04
N ALA A 82 -5.49 9.28 -24.80
CA ALA A 82 -4.18 9.79 -25.20
C ALA A 82 -4.28 11.04 -26.09
N ALA A 83 -5.25 11.08 -27.00
CA ALA A 83 -5.51 12.26 -27.84
C ALA A 83 -6.00 13.46 -27.02
N LEU A 84 -6.89 13.24 -26.04
CA LEU A 84 -7.35 14.30 -25.13
C LEU A 84 -6.20 14.85 -24.28
N ALA A 85 -5.38 13.97 -23.69
CA ALA A 85 -4.21 14.38 -22.92
C ALA A 85 -3.17 15.13 -23.78
N GLY A 86 -3.06 14.80 -25.06
CA GLY A 86 -2.25 15.54 -26.04
C GLY A 86 -2.79 16.96 -26.25
N ALA A 87 -4.08 17.11 -26.46
CA ALA A 87 -4.74 18.41 -26.67
C ALA A 87 -4.65 19.30 -25.41
N GLU A 88 -4.81 18.72 -24.22
CA GLU A 88 -4.63 19.47 -22.96
C GLU A 88 -3.19 19.99 -22.78
N ARG A 89 -2.18 19.16 -23.08
CA ARG A 89 -0.77 19.59 -23.03
C ARG A 89 -0.47 20.71 -24.01
N GLU A 90 -1.06 20.67 -25.19
CA GLU A 90 -0.91 21.72 -26.19
C GLU A 90 -1.60 23.01 -25.76
N ALA A 91 -2.79 22.94 -25.17
CA ALA A 91 -3.50 24.09 -24.61
C ALA A 91 -2.71 24.74 -23.45
N VAL A 92 -2.13 23.95 -22.53
CA VAL A 92 -1.28 24.46 -21.44
C VAL A 92 -0.01 25.12 -22.01
N ARG A 93 0.59 24.54 -23.05
CA ARG A 93 1.75 25.13 -23.72
C ARG A 93 1.42 26.46 -24.37
N MET A 94 0.28 26.57 -25.05
CA MET A 94 -0.17 27.82 -25.66
C MET A 94 -0.45 28.88 -24.61
N ALA A 95 -1.12 28.54 -23.52
CA ALA A 95 -1.37 29.47 -22.42
C ALA A 95 -0.07 29.99 -21.76
N ALA A 96 0.94 29.12 -21.60
CA ALA A 96 2.25 29.52 -21.06
C ALA A 96 3.01 30.46 -22.01
N LEU A 97 2.89 30.24 -23.34
CA LEU A 97 3.45 31.17 -24.34
C LEU A 97 2.78 32.54 -24.30
N GLU A 98 1.45 32.59 -24.22
CA GLU A 98 0.73 33.86 -24.08
C GLU A 98 1.07 34.61 -22.80
N GLU A 99 1.30 33.89 -21.71
CA GLU A 99 1.69 34.51 -20.44
C GLU A 99 3.13 35.07 -20.51
N ALA A 100 4.05 34.35 -21.14
CA ALA A 100 5.41 34.82 -21.38
C ALA A 100 5.44 36.05 -22.28
N ASP A 101 4.63 36.10 -23.34
CA ASP A 101 4.50 37.28 -24.19
C ASP A 101 3.93 38.51 -23.45
N ARG A 102 2.95 38.30 -22.56
CA ARG A 102 2.41 39.35 -21.70
C ARG A 102 3.45 39.87 -20.69
N GLU A 103 4.26 38.98 -20.15
CA GLU A 103 5.33 39.35 -19.21
C GLU A 103 6.44 40.13 -19.93
N ALA A 104 6.83 39.69 -21.11
CA ALA A 104 7.79 40.41 -21.97
C ALA A 104 7.29 41.81 -22.33
N ALA A 105 6.02 41.94 -22.67
CA ALA A 105 5.41 43.25 -22.96
C ALA A 105 5.39 44.17 -21.72
N ARG A 106 5.14 43.63 -20.51
CA ARG A 106 5.21 44.41 -19.26
C ARG A 106 6.64 44.88 -18.94
N LEU A 107 7.62 44.01 -19.15
CA LEU A 107 9.03 44.36 -18.94
C LEU A 107 9.47 45.46 -19.94
N ALA A 108 9.09 45.35 -21.20
CA ALA A 108 9.38 46.36 -22.19
C ALA A 108 8.75 47.73 -21.85
N ALA A 109 7.49 47.74 -21.40
CA ALA A 109 6.80 48.96 -20.97
C ALA A 109 7.45 49.61 -19.74
N THR A 110 7.91 48.78 -18.77
CA THR A 110 8.60 49.31 -17.58
C THR A 110 9.97 49.88 -17.93
N GLU A 111 10.69 49.29 -18.89
CA GLU A 111 11.97 49.79 -19.34
C GLU A 111 11.83 51.09 -20.15
N GLU A 112 10.78 51.21 -20.95
CA GLU A 112 10.45 52.44 -21.69
C GLU A 112 10.09 53.57 -20.72
N ALA A 113 9.23 53.32 -19.72
CA ALA A 113 8.91 54.28 -18.69
C ALA A 113 10.15 54.73 -17.85
N ARG A 114 11.08 53.83 -17.58
CA ARG A 114 12.35 54.18 -16.94
C ARG A 114 13.20 55.12 -17.81
N ARG A 115 13.30 54.82 -19.12
CA ARG A 115 14.05 55.65 -20.05
C ARG A 115 13.42 57.04 -20.20
N GLU A 116 12.10 57.13 -20.17
CA GLU A 116 11.39 58.43 -20.17
C GLU A 116 11.66 59.22 -18.90
N ALA A 117 11.63 58.58 -17.70
CA ALA A 117 11.96 59.20 -16.45
C ALA A 117 13.41 59.73 -16.43
N GLU A 118 14.37 58.93 -16.89
CA GLU A 118 15.78 59.35 -17.00
C GLU A 118 15.96 60.55 -17.96
N ARG A 119 15.21 60.62 -19.07
CA ARG A 119 15.22 61.76 -19.98
C ARG A 119 14.62 63.01 -19.35
N GLU A 120 13.53 62.87 -18.61
CA GLU A 120 12.88 63.99 -17.92
C GLU A 120 13.76 64.51 -16.78
N GLU A 121 14.46 63.66 -16.03
CA GLU A 121 15.41 64.04 -15.01
C GLU A 121 16.60 64.79 -15.62
N ALA A 122 17.18 64.26 -16.71
CA ALA A 122 18.26 64.94 -17.42
C ALA A 122 17.83 66.33 -17.96
N ARG A 123 16.58 66.46 -18.40
CA ARG A 123 16.03 67.74 -18.87
C ARG A 123 15.90 68.73 -17.68
N ARG A 124 15.37 68.29 -16.55
CA ARG A 124 15.26 69.11 -15.33
C ARG A 124 16.63 69.55 -14.84
N GLU A 125 17.61 68.68 -14.90
CA GLU A 125 18.99 69.01 -14.49
C GLU A 125 19.60 70.03 -15.47
N ALA A 126 19.38 69.89 -16.78
CA ALA A 126 19.82 70.88 -17.77
C ALA A 126 19.15 72.25 -17.58
N GLU A 127 17.84 72.28 -17.25
CA GLU A 127 17.09 73.51 -16.94
C GLU A 127 17.63 74.16 -15.64
N ARG A 128 18.00 73.37 -14.62
CA ARG A 128 18.62 73.85 -13.39
C ARG A 128 19.98 74.50 -13.64
N VAL A 129 20.86 73.79 -14.38
CA VAL A 129 22.18 74.29 -14.74
C VAL A 129 22.08 75.61 -15.58
N ALA A 130 21.09 75.67 -16.50
CA ALA A 130 20.85 76.89 -17.27
C ALA A 130 20.39 78.05 -16.41
N ALA A 131 19.50 77.80 -15.42
CA ALA A 131 19.02 78.80 -14.50
C ALA A 131 20.13 79.28 -13.53
N GLU A 132 21.02 78.39 -13.08
CA GLU A 132 22.22 78.76 -12.30
C GLU A 132 23.18 79.64 -13.11
N ALA A 133 23.42 79.31 -14.37
CA ALA A 133 24.27 80.10 -15.27
C ALA A 133 23.66 81.52 -15.58
N GLU A 134 22.34 81.60 -15.73
CA GLU A 134 21.64 82.90 -15.87
C GLU A 134 21.75 83.73 -14.62
N LEU A 135 21.62 83.11 -13.42
CA LEU A 135 21.76 83.75 -12.12
C LEU A 135 23.21 84.27 -11.93
N ASP A 136 24.21 83.48 -12.22
CA ASP A 136 25.62 83.86 -12.14
C ASP A 136 25.93 85.04 -13.09
N SER A 137 25.41 84.98 -14.34
CA SER A 137 25.54 86.08 -15.33
C SER A 137 24.85 87.37 -14.83
N TRP A 138 23.68 87.25 -14.16
CA TRP A 138 22.99 88.40 -13.59
C TRP A 138 23.72 88.98 -12.39
N ILE A 139 24.32 88.15 -11.51
CA ILE A 139 25.15 88.57 -10.37
C ILE A 139 26.41 89.31 -10.84
N ASP A 140 27.08 88.82 -11.86
CA ASP A 140 28.27 89.47 -12.43
C ASP A 140 27.92 90.80 -13.09
N ALA A 141 26.77 90.95 -13.79
CA ALA A 141 26.31 92.18 -14.41
C ALA A 141 25.95 93.29 -13.38
N HIS A 142 25.57 92.95 -12.16
CA HIS A 142 25.16 93.88 -11.12
C HIS A 142 26.17 94.12 -10.02
N GLN A 143 27.37 93.57 -10.09
CA GLN A 143 28.48 93.71 -9.11
C GLN A 143 28.10 93.40 -7.63
N LEU A 144 27.16 92.46 -7.42
CA LEU A 144 26.79 92.00 -6.08
C LEU A 144 27.78 90.93 -5.60
N PRO A 145 28.19 90.96 -4.28
CA PRO A 145 29.08 89.93 -3.77
C PRO A 145 28.40 88.56 -3.83
N SER A 146 29.08 87.56 -4.36
CA SER A 146 28.62 86.20 -4.49
C SER A 146 28.12 85.63 -3.17
N MET A 147 26.86 85.22 -3.16
CA MET A 147 26.24 84.52 -1.99
C MET A 147 26.61 83.04 -1.94
N ALA A 148 27.68 82.61 -2.54
CA ALA A 148 28.12 81.23 -2.60
C ALA A 148 28.41 80.60 -1.20
N ALA A 149 28.64 81.41 -0.18
CA ALA A 149 28.96 80.89 1.18
C ALA A 149 27.74 80.48 1.99
N SER A 150 26.52 80.88 1.60
CA SER A 150 25.29 80.56 2.39
C SER A 150 24.55 79.35 1.79
N VAL A 151 24.85 78.95 0.59
CA VAL A 151 24.20 77.80 -0.08
C VAL A 151 24.90 76.49 0.33
N ASP A 152 26.18 76.53 0.61
CA ASP A 152 26.96 75.33 1.05
C ASP A 152 26.51 74.76 2.44
N LEU A 153 26.01 75.65 3.37
CA LEU A 153 25.52 75.16 4.66
C LEU A 153 24.16 74.47 4.54
N ALA A 154 23.27 74.97 3.68
CA ALA A 154 21.96 74.35 3.43
C ALA A 154 22.04 73.07 2.62
N SER A 155 23.04 72.98 1.71
CA SER A 155 23.30 71.78 0.90
C SER A 155 23.92 70.64 1.74
N GLN A 156 24.71 70.95 2.78
CA GLN A 156 25.27 69.94 3.69
C GLN A 156 24.21 69.35 4.61
N GLU A 157 23.22 70.12 5.08
CA GLU A 157 22.11 69.62 5.89
C GLU A 157 21.12 68.79 5.05
N ALA A 158 20.83 69.16 3.81
CA ALA A 158 20.00 68.38 2.90
C ALA A 158 20.69 67.07 2.44
N GLY A 159 22.01 67.10 2.23
CA GLY A 159 22.81 65.89 1.92
C GLY A 159 22.81 64.86 3.04
N SER A 160 22.92 65.30 4.29
CA SER A 160 22.91 64.40 5.46
C SER A 160 21.54 63.76 5.72
N ALA A 161 20.43 64.43 5.36
CA ALA A 161 19.08 63.85 5.44
C ALA A 161 18.82 62.85 4.33
N SER A 162 19.32 63.07 3.13
CA SER A 162 19.23 62.15 1.99
C SER A 162 20.06 60.89 2.19
N GLU A 163 21.29 60.99 2.70
CA GLU A 163 22.10 59.82 3.03
C GLU A 163 21.50 58.95 4.13
N LYS A 164 20.85 59.55 5.14
CA LYS A 164 20.13 58.78 6.17
C LYS A 164 18.88 58.10 5.62
N ALA A 165 18.20 58.69 4.66
CA ALA A 165 17.03 58.09 4.02
C ALA A 165 17.43 56.96 3.06
N VAL A 166 18.54 57.07 2.33
CA VAL A 166 19.08 56.04 1.46
C VAL A 166 19.65 54.87 2.28
N ALA A 167 20.31 55.14 3.41
CA ALA A 167 20.82 54.09 4.32
C ALA A 167 19.66 53.30 4.98
N ALA A 168 18.53 53.97 5.29
CA ALA A 168 17.33 53.29 5.82
C ALA A 168 16.63 52.45 4.76
N ALA A 169 16.59 52.87 3.50
CA ALA A 169 16.01 52.10 2.40
C ALA A 169 16.88 50.90 2.00
N ALA A 170 18.23 51.04 2.09
CA ALA A 170 19.16 49.92 1.83
C ALA A 170 19.07 48.81 2.90
N SER A 171 18.83 49.18 4.18
CA SER A 171 18.68 48.19 5.25
C SER A 171 17.38 47.35 5.15
N VAL A 172 16.34 47.88 4.54
CA VAL A 172 15.08 47.14 4.32
C VAL A 172 15.18 46.20 3.08
N HIS A 173 16.05 46.54 2.11
CA HIS A 173 16.24 45.68 0.92
C HIS A 173 17.25 44.54 1.19
N GLU A 174 18.18 44.72 2.12
CA GLU A 174 19.13 43.67 2.51
C GLU A 174 18.51 42.56 3.36
N ALA A 175 17.37 42.84 4.02
CA ALA A 175 16.60 41.82 4.77
C ALA A 175 15.78 40.88 3.89
N ALA A 176 15.52 41.20 2.62
CA ALA A 176 14.76 40.38 1.68
C ALA A 176 15.60 39.53 0.72
N GLY A 177 16.92 39.71 0.69
CA GLY A 177 17.86 39.10 -0.27
C GLY A 177 18.94 38.23 0.36
N SER A 178 18.70 37.59 1.51
CA SER A 178 19.62 36.61 2.08
C SER A 178 19.65 35.35 1.23
N GLN A 179 20.46 35.34 0.19
CA GLN A 179 20.97 34.14 -0.44
C GLN A 179 21.73 33.35 0.63
N ALA A 180 21.28 32.13 0.90
CA ALA A 180 21.95 31.19 1.76
C ALA A 180 23.44 31.08 1.35
N ARG A 181 24.32 31.56 2.15
CA ARG A 181 25.75 31.22 2.07
C ARG A 181 25.88 29.73 2.23
N PRO A 182 26.65 29.01 1.40
CA PRO A 182 26.95 27.61 1.64
C PRO A 182 27.64 27.52 3.02
N VAL A 183 26.93 26.88 3.94
CA VAL A 183 27.52 26.47 5.23
C VAL A 183 28.61 25.46 4.88
N PRO A 184 29.86 25.64 5.33
CA PRO A 184 30.90 24.63 5.13
C PRO A 184 30.40 23.35 5.79
N LEU A 185 30.34 22.25 5.00
CA LEU A 185 30.10 20.91 5.48
C LEU A 185 31.09 20.59 6.59
N GLN A 186 30.63 20.69 7.83
CA GLN A 186 31.36 20.08 8.93
C GLN A 186 31.39 18.58 8.69
N PRO A 187 32.53 17.90 8.90
CA PRO A 187 32.60 16.47 8.73
C PRO A 187 31.54 15.83 9.62
N ALA A 188 30.74 14.93 9.02
CA ALA A 188 29.69 14.20 9.71
C ALA A 188 30.30 13.60 11.00
N VAL A 189 29.82 14.06 12.15
CA VAL A 189 30.12 13.41 13.41
C VAL A 189 29.50 12.02 13.34
N VAL A 190 30.35 11.01 13.14
CA VAL A 190 29.98 9.61 13.28
C VAL A 190 29.63 9.43 14.75
N LEU A 191 28.33 9.57 15.07
CA LEU A 191 27.83 9.12 16.36
C LEU A 191 28.10 7.62 16.42
N ASN A 192 28.99 7.20 17.29
CA ASN A 192 29.13 5.82 17.69
C ASN A 192 27.78 5.38 18.29
N ILE A 193 26.90 4.88 17.44
CA ILE A 193 25.74 4.14 17.89
C ILE A 193 26.34 2.90 18.53
N SER A 194 26.23 2.81 19.86
CA SER A 194 26.58 1.60 20.60
C SER A 194 25.85 0.47 19.90
N ARG A 195 26.58 -0.36 19.18
CA ARG A 195 26.06 -1.58 18.61
C ARG A 195 25.59 -2.39 19.81
N SER A 196 24.29 -2.65 19.87
CA SER A 196 23.77 -3.72 20.73
C SER A 196 24.64 -4.95 20.50
N PRO A 197 24.94 -5.73 21.56
CA PRO A 197 25.86 -6.85 21.42
C PRO A 197 25.40 -7.70 20.25
N ILE A 198 26.28 -7.83 19.30
CA ILE A 198 26.14 -8.72 18.15
C ILE A 198 25.66 -10.05 18.73
N ARG A 199 24.47 -10.48 18.30
CA ARG A 199 24.05 -11.88 18.50
C ARG A 199 25.26 -12.71 18.09
N SER A 200 25.80 -13.50 19.01
CA SER A 200 26.86 -14.45 18.71
C SER A 200 26.39 -15.20 17.48
N GLU A 201 27.08 -14.99 16.38
CA GLU A 201 26.85 -15.75 15.16
C GLU A 201 27.14 -17.20 15.52
N THR A 202 26.08 -17.95 15.81
CA THR A 202 26.15 -19.39 15.57
C THR A 202 26.41 -19.49 14.08
N PRO A 203 27.55 -20.00 13.64
CA PRO A 203 27.78 -20.21 12.22
C PRO A 203 26.66 -21.10 11.74
N VAL A 204 25.76 -20.54 10.90
CA VAL A 204 24.80 -21.34 10.17
C VAL A 204 25.65 -22.29 9.36
N PRO A 205 25.55 -23.62 9.56
CA PRO A 205 26.32 -24.58 8.77
C PRO A 205 26.00 -24.26 7.31
N ALA A 206 27.04 -24.04 6.52
CA ALA A 206 26.91 -23.90 5.07
C ALA A 206 26.19 -25.17 4.59
N VAL A 207 24.95 -25.04 4.13
CA VAL A 207 24.24 -26.14 3.49
C VAL A 207 24.86 -26.26 2.10
N GLU A 208 26.00 -26.93 2.04
CA GLU A 208 26.61 -27.39 0.80
C GLU A 208 25.84 -28.62 0.34
N ASP A 209 24.66 -28.40 -0.22
CA ASP A 209 24.01 -29.42 -1.03
C ASP A 209 24.43 -29.16 -2.50
N PRO A 210 25.32 -29.96 -3.08
CA PRO A 210 25.88 -29.74 -4.41
C PRO A 210 24.83 -29.87 -5.54
N MET A 211 23.61 -30.25 -5.22
CA MET A 211 22.50 -30.41 -6.16
C MET A 211 21.58 -29.16 -6.27
N LEU A 212 21.74 -28.18 -5.40
CA LEU A 212 20.86 -26.99 -5.40
C LEU A 212 21.33 -25.96 -6.44
N SER A 213 20.36 -25.39 -7.20
CA SER A 213 20.65 -24.26 -8.06
C SER A 213 21.16 -23.07 -7.23
N GLY A 214 22.07 -22.28 -7.77
CA GLY A 214 22.68 -21.15 -7.05
C GLY A 214 21.65 -20.17 -6.46
N LEU A 215 20.52 -19.91 -7.16
CA LEU A 215 19.45 -19.05 -6.66
C LEU A 215 18.65 -19.71 -5.54
N GLU A 216 18.38 -20.99 -5.62
CA GLU A 216 17.69 -21.74 -4.57
C GLU A 216 18.51 -21.75 -3.27
N ARG A 217 19.83 -21.92 -3.36
CA ARG A 217 20.73 -21.81 -2.23
C ARG A 217 20.67 -20.42 -1.58
N LEU A 218 20.70 -19.35 -2.38
CA LEU A 218 20.58 -17.97 -1.89
C LEU A 218 19.25 -17.75 -1.15
N LEU A 219 18.16 -18.30 -1.66
CA LEU A 219 16.83 -18.22 -1.05
C LEU A 219 16.77 -18.99 0.27
N ARG A 220 17.37 -20.18 0.35
CA ARG A 220 17.45 -20.96 1.60
C ARG A 220 18.27 -20.24 2.67
N VAL A 221 19.43 -19.68 2.31
CA VAL A 221 20.26 -18.89 3.23
C VAL A 221 19.51 -17.64 3.71
N SER A 222 18.82 -16.97 2.79
CA SER A 222 17.99 -15.79 3.13
C SER A 222 16.85 -16.16 4.09
N SER A 223 16.15 -17.25 3.83
CA SER A 223 15.07 -17.76 4.68
C SER A 223 15.56 -18.14 6.06
N ALA A 224 16.70 -18.83 6.16
CA ALA A 224 17.32 -19.22 7.43
C ALA A 224 17.73 -18.00 8.29
N ARG A 225 18.05 -16.86 7.65
CA ARG A 225 18.30 -15.57 8.34
C ARG A 225 17.03 -14.81 8.71
N GLY A 226 15.84 -15.35 8.43
CA GLY A 226 14.57 -14.67 8.68
C GLY A 226 14.32 -13.48 7.73
N ALA A 227 14.95 -13.49 6.56
CA ALA A 227 14.74 -12.42 5.58
C ALA A 227 13.33 -12.50 4.97
N SER A 228 12.72 -11.35 4.79
CA SER A 228 11.44 -11.23 4.09
C SER A 228 11.59 -11.09 2.57
N THR A 229 12.76 -10.63 2.11
CA THR A 229 13.02 -10.38 0.69
C THR A 229 14.51 -10.54 0.41
N LEU A 230 14.84 -11.22 -0.70
CA LEU A 230 16.17 -11.24 -1.30
C LEU A 230 16.17 -10.33 -2.52
N TYR A 231 17.19 -9.50 -2.65
CA TYR A 231 17.46 -8.61 -3.79
C TYR A 231 18.72 -9.10 -4.50
N LEU A 232 18.61 -9.32 -5.80
CA LEU A 232 19.71 -9.71 -6.67
C LEU A 232 19.82 -8.68 -7.80
N SER A 233 20.98 -8.05 -7.95
CA SER A 233 21.23 -7.07 -9.02
C SER A 233 22.61 -7.26 -9.60
N SER A 234 22.75 -7.08 -10.91
CA SER A 234 24.02 -7.16 -11.63
C SER A 234 25.03 -6.16 -11.08
N GLY A 235 26.29 -6.59 -10.92
CA GLY A 235 27.36 -5.75 -10.38
C GLY A 235 27.25 -5.46 -8.89
N SER A 236 26.43 -6.19 -8.14
CA SER A 236 26.22 -6.01 -6.70
C SER A 236 26.25 -7.35 -5.97
N ARG A 237 26.54 -7.30 -4.66
CA ARG A 237 26.34 -8.44 -3.79
C ARG A 237 24.84 -8.65 -3.54
N PRO A 238 24.36 -9.87 -3.42
CA PRO A 238 22.99 -10.14 -2.99
C PRO A 238 22.70 -9.44 -1.65
N SER A 239 21.52 -8.84 -1.53
CA SER A 239 21.09 -8.15 -0.33
C SER A 239 19.78 -8.71 0.15
N VAL A 240 19.57 -8.71 1.47
CA VAL A 240 18.37 -9.25 2.11
C VAL A 240 17.71 -8.20 2.99
N ARG A 241 16.40 -8.29 3.13
CA ARG A 241 15.65 -7.47 4.07
C ARG A 241 15.28 -8.31 5.29
N VAL A 242 15.90 -8.01 6.42
CA VAL A 242 15.62 -8.64 7.71
C VAL A 242 15.07 -7.56 8.65
N ASP A 243 13.95 -7.83 9.31
CA ASP A 243 13.28 -6.92 10.25
C ASP A 243 13.05 -5.49 9.70
N GLY A 244 12.90 -5.39 8.37
CA GLY A 244 12.70 -4.12 7.66
C GLY A 244 13.98 -3.43 7.23
N GLU A 245 15.16 -3.86 7.67
CA GLU A 245 16.46 -3.33 7.26
C GLU A 245 17.06 -4.07 6.08
N LEU A 246 17.75 -3.33 5.22
CA LEU A 246 18.50 -3.90 4.10
C LEU A 246 19.91 -4.24 4.58
N GLN A 247 20.31 -5.49 4.40
CA GLN A 247 21.64 -6.00 4.77
C GLN A 247 22.24 -6.72 3.57
N MET A 248 23.55 -6.61 3.38
CA MET A 248 24.27 -7.43 2.39
C MET A 248 24.38 -8.87 2.88
N LEU A 249 24.34 -9.80 1.96
CA LEU A 249 24.54 -11.20 2.28
C LEU A 249 26.05 -11.46 2.36
N ASP A 250 26.58 -11.57 3.59
CA ASP A 250 27.99 -11.83 3.80
C ASP A 250 28.40 -13.20 3.25
N GLY A 251 29.63 -13.25 2.70
CA GLY A 251 30.16 -14.46 2.07
C GLY A 251 29.76 -14.66 0.61
N GLU A 252 28.81 -13.87 0.09
CA GLU A 252 28.42 -13.96 -1.33
C GLU A 252 29.27 -13.00 -2.20
N PRO A 253 29.66 -13.45 -3.41
CA PRO A 253 30.42 -12.60 -4.34
C PRO A 253 29.52 -11.54 -5.00
N VAL A 254 30.15 -10.58 -5.66
CA VAL A 254 29.49 -9.70 -6.62
C VAL A 254 29.19 -10.51 -7.88
N HIS A 255 27.93 -10.55 -8.31
CA HIS A 255 27.50 -11.29 -9.50
C HIS A 255 27.56 -10.41 -10.75
N ALA A 256 28.20 -10.89 -11.81
CA ALA A 256 28.15 -10.23 -13.12
C ALA A 256 26.77 -10.41 -13.78
N ALA A 257 26.46 -9.61 -14.80
CA ALA A 257 25.15 -9.63 -15.47
C ALA A 257 24.77 -11.03 -16.02
N ARG A 258 25.76 -11.76 -16.56
CA ARG A 258 25.56 -13.14 -17.07
C ARG A 258 25.24 -14.12 -15.95
N ASP A 259 25.87 -13.96 -14.79
CA ASP A 259 25.64 -14.84 -13.64
C ASP A 259 24.23 -14.63 -13.09
N VAL A 260 23.80 -13.36 -12.97
CA VAL A 260 22.44 -13.02 -12.53
C VAL A 260 21.39 -13.56 -13.50
N GLU A 261 21.61 -13.42 -14.82
CA GLU A 261 20.70 -13.98 -15.82
C GLU A 261 20.61 -15.51 -15.70
N SER A 262 21.72 -16.18 -15.55
CA SER A 262 21.78 -17.63 -15.33
C SER A 262 21.03 -18.05 -14.07
N LEU A 263 21.24 -17.35 -12.96
CA LEU A 263 20.54 -17.59 -11.69
C LEU A 263 19.02 -17.41 -11.84
N LEU A 264 18.57 -16.36 -12.52
CA LEU A 264 17.14 -16.10 -12.75
C LEU A 264 16.49 -17.24 -13.55
N LEU A 265 17.16 -17.69 -14.62
CA LEU A 265 16.64 -18.74 -15.50
C LEU A 265 16.44 -20.08 -14.78
N THR A 266 17.15 -20.35 -13.69
CA THR A 266 17.02 -21.63 -12.94
C THR A 266 15.65 -21.81 -12.28
N LEU A 267 14.99 -20.73 -11.86
CA LEU A 267 13.67 -20.76 -11.18
C LEU A 267 12.55 -20.13 -12.01
N MET A 268 12.89 -19.47 -13.12
CA MET A 268 11.93 -18.79 -13.98
C MET A 268 11.19 -19.79 -14.88
N PRO A 269 9.86 -19.72 -15.00
CA PRO A 269 9.12 -20.53 -15.96
C PRO A 269 9.56 -20.24 -17.41
N ALA A 270 9.64 -21.28 -18.25
CA ALA A 270 10.10 -21.15 -19.64
C ALA A 270 9.34 -20.07 -20.44
N ARG A 271 8.04 -19.90 -20.18
CA ARG A 271 7.19 -18.86 -20.80
C ARG A 271 7.67 -17.42 -20.53
N SER A 272 8.46 -17.20 -19.46
CA SER A 272 8.97 -15.88 -19.05
C SER A 272 10.41 -15.64 -19.52
N HIS A 273 11.09 -16.62 -20.10
CA HIS A 273 12.48 -16.51 -20.54
C HIS A 273 12.65 -15.47 -21.66
N GLU A 274 11.70 -15.43 -22.59
CA GLU A 274 11.73 -14.47 -23.71
C GLU A 274 11.56 -13.02 -23.22
N ALA A 275 10.64 -12.80 -22.29
CA ALA A 275 10.41 -11.50 -21.67
C ALA A 275 11.66 -11.01 -20.91
N LEU A 276 12.35 -11.88 -20.18
CA LEU A 276 13.62 -11.53 -19.52
C LEU A 276 14.68 -11.09 -20.54
N ARG A 277 14.83 -11.82 -21.66
CA ARG A 277 15.78 -11.46 -22.75
C ARG A 277 15.40 -10.15 -23.42
N ALA A 278 14.12 -9.91 -23.61
CA ALA A 278 13.60 -8.64 -24.13
C ALA A 278 13.70 -7.46 -23.15
N GLY A 279 14.14 -7.72 -21.90
CA GLY A 279 14.27 -6.69 -20.85
C GLY A 279 12.95 -6.32 -20.19
N ALA A 280 11.86 -7.04 -20.44
CA ALA A 280 10.58 -6.82 -19.79
C ALA A 280 10.58 -7.38 -18.37
N ALA A 281 9.96 -6.63 -17.45
CA ALA A 281 9.74 -7.13 -16.09
C ALA A 281 8.73 -8.29 -16.13
N THR A 282 9.05 -9.38 -15.42
CA THR A 282 8.16 -10.53 -15.30
C THR A 282 8.00 -10.97 -13.87
N GLU A 283 6.86 -11.55 -13.57
CA GLU A 283 6.53 -12.01 -12.22
C GLU A 283 6.04 -13.46 -12.26
N TRP A 284 6.49 -14.28 -11.30
CA TRP A 284 6.06 -15.65 -11.12
C TRP A 284 6.13 -16.07 -9.65
N ILE A 285 5.53 -17.21 -9.35
CA ILE A 285 5.59 -17.82 -8.01
C ILE A 285 6.29 -19.16 -8.13
N SER A 286 7.25 -19.39 -7.24
CA SER A 286 7.93 -20.67 -7.07
C SER A 286 7.62 -21.26 -5.71
N GLN A 287 7.43 -22.57 -5.64
CA GLN A 287 7.33 -23.33 -4.40
C GLN A 287 8.65 -24.07 -4.20
N LEU A 288 9.34 -23.77 -3.10
CA LEU A 288 10.65 -24.33 -2.79
C LEU A 288 10.59 -25.12 -1.49
N GLU A 289 11.15 -26.31 -1.49
CA GLU A 289 11.24 -27.13 -0.30
C GLU A 289 12.15 -26.47 0.74
N GLY A 290 11.71 -26.40 1.99
CA GLY A 290 12.43 -25.74 3.10
C GLY A 290 12.42 -24.20 3.10
N VAL A 291 11.96 -23.56 2.03
CA VAL A 291 11.76 -22.09 1.97
C VAL A 291 10.26 -21.73 1.97
N GLY A 292 9.47 -22.58 1.32
CA GLY A 292 8.06 -22.32 1.10
C GLY A 292 7.78 -21.59 -0.22
N ARG A 293 6.75 -20.79 -0.24
CA ARG A 293 6.30 -20.03 -1.41
C ARG A 293 7.11 -18.75 -1.55
N VAL A 294 7.64 -18.52 -2.75
CA VAL A 294 8.43 -17.32 -3.06
C VAL A 294 7.80 -16.62 -4.26
N ARG A 295 7.48 -15.36 -4.10
CA ARG A 295 7.11 -14.47 -5.22
C ARG A 295 8.39 -13.91 -5.82
N CYS A 296 8.60 -14.19 -7.08
CA CYS A 296 9.77 -13.83 -7.84
C CYS A 296 9.39 -12.74 -8.85
N MET A 297 10.19 -11.73 -8.95
CA MET A 297 10.07 -10.68 -9.96
C MET A 297 11.44 -10.45 -10.60
N SER A 298 11.51 -10.43 -11.93
CA SER A 298 12.71 -10.02 -12.65
C SER A 298 12.52 -8.63 -13.26
N PHE A 299 13.61 -7.91 -13.39
CA PHE A 299 13.70 -6.60 -14.02
C PHE A 299 15.05 -6.47 -14.72
N ARG A 300 15.20 -5.42 -15.53
CA ARG A 300 16.49 -5.01 -16.10
C ARG A 300 16.73 -3.55 -15.76
N ASP A 301 17.90 -3.26 -15.20
CA ASP A 301 18.38 -1.91 -14.97
C ASP A 301 19.58 -1.58 -15.87
N GLN A 302 20.22 -0.43 -15.67
CA GLN A 302 21.40 0.02 -16.42
C GLN A 302 22.63 -0.92 -16.28
N ARG A 303 22.67 -1.76 -15.24
CA ARG A 303 23.76 -2.70 -14.95
C ARG A 303 23.50 -4.09 -15.51
N GLY A 304 22.25 -4.39 -15.84
CA GLY A 304 21.85 -5.69 -16.38
C GLY A 304 20.58 -6.24 -15.74
N PRO A 305 20.35 -7.57 -15.84
CA PRO A 305 19.21 -8.21 -15.21
C PRO A 305 19.32 -8.18 -13.69
N GLY A 306 18.15 -8.15 -13.02
CA GLY A 306 18.03 -8.24 -11.59
C GLY A 306 16.76 -8.98 -11.18
N GLY A 307 16.64 -9.33 -9.91
CA GLY A 307 15.47 -10.01 -9.35
C GLY A 307 15.17 -9.59 -7.92
N VAL A 308 13.89 -9.62 -7.58
CA VAL A 308 13.37 -9.45 -6.22
C VAL A 308 12.59 -10.70 -5.85
N PHE A 309 12.96 -11.32 -4.74
CA PHE A 309 12.38 -12.57 -4.29
C PHE A 309 11.80 -12.37 -2.90
N ARG A 310 10.47 -12.36 -2.82
CA ARG A 310 9.77 -12.18 -1.55
C ARG A 310 9.35 -13.54 -1.00
N MET A 311 9.92 -13.92 0.15
CA MET A 311 9.49 -15.09 0.89
C MET A 311 8.10 -14.83 1.45
N MET A 312 7.17 -15.73 1.14
CA MET A 312 5.77 -15.64 1.61
C MET A 312 5.59 -16.55 2.83
N PRO A 313 4.81 -16.14 3.83
CA PRO A 313 4.48 -17.02 4.93
C PRO A 313 3.87 -18.32 4.44
N THR A 314 4.31 -19.44 4.99
CA THR A 314 3.83 -20.79 4.59
C THR A 314 2.49 -21.15 5.20
N ARG A 315 2.05 -20.41 6.22
CA ARG A 315 0.78 -20.62 6.92
C ARG A 315 0.14 -19.29 7.32
N SER A 316 -1.15 -19.33 7.57
CA SER A 316 -1.86 -18.22 8.20
C SER A 316 -1.35 -18.02 9.63
N VAL A 317 -1.36 -16.76 10.08
CA VAL A 317 -0.94 -16.38 11.43
C VAL A 317 -2.18 -16.21 12.28
N SER A 318 -2.24 -16.85 13.45
CA SER A 318 -3.40 -16.75 14.33
C SER A 318 -3.49 -15.40 15.05
N ALA A 319 -4.68 -15.07 15.53
CA ALA A 319 -4.93 -13.84 16.29
C ALA A 319 -4.05 -13.76 17.56
N ASP A 320 -3.79 -14.88 18.22
CA ASP A 320 -2.94 -14.94 19.42
C ASP A 320 -1.45 -14.76 19.07
N GLU A 321 -0.97 -15.33 17.96
CA GLU A 321 0.41 -15.15 17.49
C GLU A 321 0.74 -13.70 17.14
N VAL A 322 -0.23 -12.94 16.59
CA VAL A 322 -0.06 -11.50 16.33
C VAL A 322 -0.40 -10.62 17.54
N GLY A 323 -0.69 -11.23 18.67
CA GLY A 323 -1.00 -10.52 19.91
C GLY A 323 -2.25 -9.63 19.82
N LEU A 324 -3.34 -10.12 19.23
CA LEU A 324 -4.62 -9.42 19.21
C LEU A 324 -5.36 -9.60 20.54
N PRO A 325 -5.60 -8.51 21.29
CA PRO A 325 -6.43 -8.56 22.49
C PRO A 325 -7.85 -9.04 22.19
N LYS A 326 -8.54 -9.62 23.19
CA LYS A 326 -9.89 -10.16 23.03
C LYS A 326 -10.91 -9.15 22.49
N GLN A 327 -10.78 -7.89 22.87
CA GLN A 327 -11.64 -6.80 22.41
C GLN A 327 -11.50 -6.55 20.89
N MET A 328 -10.26 -6.69 20.37
CA MET A 328 -10.02 -6.61 18.92
C MET A 328 -10.49 -7.89 18.21
N GLN A 329 -10.31 -9.06 18.83
CA GLN A 329 -10.82 -10.33 18.31
C GLN A 329 -12.35 -10.32 18.18
N ALA A 330 -13.05 -9.62 19.10
CA ALA A 330 -14.50 -9.45 19.03
C ALA A 330 -14.98 -8.78 17.73
N LEU A 331 -14.21 -7.84 17.19
CA LEU A 331 -14.53 -7.20 15.90
C LEU A 331 -14.51 -8.18 14.71
N ALA A 332 -13.71 -9.25 14.79
CA ALA A 332 -13.68 -10.28 13.75
C ALA A 332 -14.91 -11.21 13.76
N VAL A 333 -15.64 -11.24 14.87
CA VAL A 333 -16.83 -12.10 15.03
C VAL A 333 -18.13 -11.29 15.05
N GLU A 334 -18.08 -9.98 14.76
CA GLU A 334 -19.28 -9.18 14.52
C GLU A 334 -20.12 -9.81 13.41
N PRO A 335 -21.45 -9.80 13.51
CA PRO A 335 -22.31 -10.40 12.48
C PRO A 335 -22.31 -9.58 11.17
N GLU A 336 -22.20 -8.27 11.28
CA GLU A 336 -22.28 -7.31 10.17
C GLU A 336 -21.56 -6.01 10.49
N GLY A 337 -21.37 -5.16 9.50
CA GLY A 337 -20.81 -3.83 9.62
C GLY A 337 -19.41 -3.70 9.04
N LEU A 338 -18.79 -2.54 9.21
CA LEU A 338 -17.47 -2.20 8.69
C LEU A 338 -16.42 -2.19 9.79
N VAL A 339 -15.39 -3.00 9.64
CA VAL A 339 -14.18 -2.98 10.47
C VAL A 339 -13.00 -2.52 9.61
N LEU A 340 -12.28 -1.50 10.08
CA LEU A 340 -11.13 -0.95 9.37
C LEU A 340 -9.82 -1.33 10.07
N ILE A 341 -8.87 -1.86 9.30
CA ILE A 341 -7.49 -2.08 9.74
C ILE A 341 -6.63 -1.00 9.10
N ALA A 342 -6.37 0.06 9.86
CA ALA A 342 -5.64 1.23 9.41
C ALA A 342 -4.14 1.13 9.71
N GLY A 343 -3.34 1.83 8.94
CA GLY A 343 -1.88 1.92 9.15
C GLY A 343 -1.16 2.31 7.87
N THR A 344 0.06 2.80 8.01
CA THR A 344 0.93 3.15 6.90
C THR A 344 1.48 1.91 6.18
N ARG A 345 2.31 2.13 5.15
CA ARG A 345 3.02 1.03 4.49
C ARG A 345 3.89 0.26 5.49
N SER A 346 3.88 -1.06 5.40
CA SER A 346 4.65 -1.97 6.27
C SER A 346 4.26 -1.94 7.76
N SER A 347 3.09 -1.42 8.11
CA SER A 347 2.57 -1.43 9.49
C SER A 347 2.01 -2.79 9.94
N GLY A 348 1.96 -3.79 9.08
CA GLY A 348 1.45 -5.12 9.39
C GLY A 348 -0.07 -5.31 9.18
N LYS A 349 -0.76 -4.38 8.50
CA LYS A 349 -2.21 -4.49 8.19
C LYS A 349 -2.61 -5.85 7.62
N ARG A 350 -1.93 -6.29 6.55
CA ARG A 350 -2.24 -7.58 5.89
C ARG A 350 -2.13 -8.78 6.84
N THR A 351 -1.12 -8.78 7.72
CA THR A 351 -0.95 -9.84 8.74
C THR A 351 -2.10 -9.83 9.74
N THR A 352 -2.53 -8.65 10.19
CA THR A 352 -3.67 -8.50 11.10
C THR A 352 -4.98 -8.91 10.42
N MET A 353 -5.21 -8.51 9.15
CA MET A 353 -6.36 -8.96 8.36
C MET A 353 -6.38 -10.47 8.17
N ALA A 354 -5.23 -11.07 7.84
CA ALA A 354 -5.11 -12.52 7.73
C ALA A 354 -5.41 -13.24 9.06
N ALA A 355 -4.97 -12.67 10.19
CA ALA A 355 -5.30 -13.21 11.51
C ALA A 355 -6.81 -13.10 11.84
N PHE A 356 -7.49 -12.06 11.34
CA PHE A 356 -8.95 -11.95 11.41
C PHE A 356 -9.62 -13.05 10.59
N VAL A 357 -9.19 -13.25 9.34
CA VAL A 357 -9.72 -14.33 8.49
C VAL A 357 -9.47 -15.71 9.12
N ASP A 358 -8.27 -15.95 9.67
CA ASP A 358 -7.97 -17.21 10.37
C ASP A 358 -8.90 -17.42 11.57
N LEU A 359 -9.14 -16.37 12.39
CA LEU A 359 -10.04 -16.42 13.51
C LEU A 359 -11.49 -16.74 13.07
N MET A 360 -12.00 -16.05 12.06
CA MET A 360 -13.32 -16.32 11.48
C MET A 360 -13.40 -17.75 10.93
N ASN A 361 -12.37 -18.20 10.21
CA ASN A 361 -12.31 -19.55 9.64
C ASN A 361 -12.38 -20.66 10.70
N ARG A 362 -11.85 -20.41 11.89
CA ARG A 362 -11.86 -21.38 13.01
C ARG A 362 -13.16 -21.32 13.83
N THR A 363 -13.78 -20.15 13.93
CA THR A 363 -14.90 -19.90 14.85
C THR A 363 -16.27 -19.82 14.18
N ARG A 364 -16.32 -19.53 12.86
CA ARG A 364 -17.56 -19.32 12.10
C ARG A 364 -17.70 -20.38 11.00
N ARG A 365 -18.87 -20.42 10.36
CA ARG A 365 -19.17 -21.29 9.19
C ARG A 365 -19.70 -20.45 8.04
N ASP A 366 -18.94 -19.42 7.69
CA ASP A 366 -19.34 -18.40 6.77
C ASP A 366 -18.73 -18.60 5.39
N HIS A 367 -19.33 -17.96 4.39
CA HIS A 367 -18.72 -17.72 3.09
C HIS A 367 -17.87 -16.42 3.16
N ILE A 368 -16.55 -16.56 3.16
CA ILE A 368 -15.60 -15.47 3.26
C ILE A 368 -14.93 -15.26 1.89
N ILE A 369 -15.06 -14.06 1.32
CA ILE A 369 -14.34 -13.68 0.11
C ILE A 369 -13.27 -12.65 0.47
N THR A 370 -12.01 -12.92 0.12
CA THR A 370 -10.94 -11.93 0.21
C THR A 370 -10.60 -11.40 -1.19
N ILE A 371 -10.40 -10.08 -1.29
CA ILE A 371 -10.00 -9.39 -2.52
C ILE A 371 -8.70 -8.67 -2.25
N GLU A 372 -7.63 -9.14 -2.85
CA GLU A 372 -6.26 -8.73 -2.59
C GLU A 372 -5.54 -8.42 -3.89
N ARG A 373 -4.67 -7.41 -3.91
CA ARG A 373 -3.77 -7.18 -5.06
C ARG A 373 -2.75 -8.30 -5.20
N GLU A 374 -2.33 -8.83 -4.04
CA GLU A 374 -1.39 -9.93 -3.93
C GLU A 374 -1.79 -10.85 -2.77
N ILE A 375 -2.08 -12.10 -3.06
CA ILE A 375 -2.29 -13.12 -2.02
C ILE A 375 -0.95 -13.49 -1.44
N ASN A 376 -0.60 -12.86 -0.30
CA ASN A 376 0.65 -13.13 0.41
C ASN A 376 0.51 -14.26 1.44
N ILE A 377 -0.67 -14.41 2.03
CA ILE A 377 -0.96 -15.41 3.05
C ILE A 377 -2.12 -16.27 2.55
N GLN A 378 -1.91 -17.56 2.46
CA GLN A 378 -2.97 -18.50 2.11
C GLN A 378 -3.65 -18.99 3.38
N HIS A 379 -4.96 -19.11 3.33
CA HIS A 379 -5.75 -19.67 4.42
C HIS A 379 -6.02 -21.15 4.17
N ASP A 380 -5.73 -21.96 5.18
CA ASP A 380 -6.03 -23.38 5.13
C ASP A 380 -7.56 -23.62 5.19
N ARG A 381 -7.98 -24.80 4.77
CA ARG A 381 -9.39 -25.22 4.94
C ARG A 381 -9.70 -25.32 6.42
N GLY A 382 -10.76 -24.65 6.83
CA GLY A 382 -11.28 -24.65 8.19
C GLY A 382 -12.78 -24.88 8.22
N ASN A 383 -13.49 -24.20 9.11
CA ASN A 383 -14.94 -24.30 9.24
C ASN A 383 -15.69 -23.46 8.18
N SER A 384 -15.09 -22.38 7.70
CA SER A 384 -15.66 -21.47 6.70
C SER A 384 -15.24 -21.82 5.28
N PHE A 385 -16.07 -21.43 4.30
CA PHE A 385 -15.68 -21.49 2.90
C PHE A 385 -14.96 -20.20 2.51
N ILE A 386 -13.65 -20.28 2.23
CA ILE A 386 -12.82 -19.11 1.90
C ILE A 386 -12.49 -19.10 0.41
N SER A 387 -12.80 -17.99 -0.27
CA SER A 387 -12.42 -17.70 -1.64
C SER A 387 -11.46 -16.51 -1.66
N GLN A 388 -10.16 -16.76 -1.90
CA GLN A 388 -9.15 -15.70 -2.02
C GLN A 388 -8.98 -15.30 -3.49
N ARG A 389 -9.11 -14.01 -3.80
CA ARG A 389 -9.05 -13.46 -5.15
C ARG A 389 -7.92 -12.46 -5.29
N GLU A 390 -7.03 -12.73 -6.23
CA GLU A 390 -5.96 -11.82 -6.60
C GLU A 390 -6.42 -10.94 -7.77
N VAL A 391 -6.44 -9.62 -7.55
CA VAL A 391 -6.83 -8.61 -8.56
C VAL A 391 -5.60 -7.83 -8.98
N ARG A 392 -5.04 -8.20 -10.13
CA ARG A 392 -3.89 -7.52 -10.73
C ARG A 392 -4.41 -6.41 -11.63
N GLY A 393 -4.35 -5.18 -11.17
CA GLY A 393 -4.84 -4.05 -11.97
C GLY A 393 -4.97 -2.76 -11.16
N ASN A 394 -5.82 -1.88 -11.63
CA ASN A 394 -6.10 -0.59 -11.01
C ASN A 394 -7.21 -0.68 -9.95
N ASP A 395 -7.69 0.46 -9.46
CA ASP A 395 -8.76 0.51 -8.46
C ASP A 395 -10.14 0.21 -9.07
N GLU A 396 -10.32 0.35 -10.39
CA GLU A 396 -11.54 -0.02 -11.11
C GLU A 396 -11.70 -1.55 -11.18
N ASP A 397 -10.60 -2.27 -11.43
CA ASP A 397 -10.60 -3.75 -11.40
C ASP A 397 -10.94 -4.26 -9.99
N MET A 398 -10.41 -3.59 -8.95
CA MET A 398 -10.74 -3.89 -7.56
C MET A 398 -12.22 -3.65 -7.29
N LEU A 399 -12.78 -2.54 -7.78
CA LEU A 399 -14.19 -2.20 -7.66
C LEU A 399 -15.09 -3.22 -8.37
N ALA A 400 -14.71 -3.62 -9.58
CA ALA A 400 -15.41 -4.65 -10.34
C ALA A 400 -15.39 -6.00 -9.61
N ALA A 401 -14.25 -6.39 -9.03
CA ALA A 401 -14.10 -7.60 -8.25
C ALA A 401 -14.97 -7.58 -6.97
N MET A 402 -15.02 -6.43 -6.25
CA MET A 402 -15.89 -6.28 -5.08
C MET A 402 -17.37 -6.44 -5.45
N ARG A 403 -17.82 -5.78 -6.52
CA ARG A 403 -19.19 -5.90 -7.01
C ARG A 403 -19.52 -7.32 -7.48
N ALA A 404 -18.56 -8.02 -8.11
CA ALA A 404 -18.71 -9.41 -8.49
C ALA A 404 -18.85 -10.33 -7.27
N ALA A 405 -17.99 -10.15 -6.26
CA ALA A 405 -18.02 -10.91 -5.02
C ALA A 405 -19.37 -10.77 -4.29
N LEU A 406 -19.92 -9.56 -4.21
CA LEU A 406 -21.21 -9.34 -3.55
C LEU A 406 -22.41 -10.06 -4.22
N ARG A 407 -22.31 -10.41 -5.53
CA ARG A 407 -23.34 -11.20 -6.21
C ARG A 407 -23.30 -12.69 -5.86
N GLU A 408 -22.25 -13.13 -5.17
CA GLU A 408 -22.09 -14.51 -4.72
C GLU A 408 -22.57 -14.72 -3.28
N ASP A 409 -23.24 -13.70 -2.73
CA ASP A 409 -23.82 -13.67 -1.39
C ASP A 409 -22.85 -14.10 -0.27
N PRO A 410 -21.71 -13.41 -0.11
CA PRO A 410 -20.80 -13.68 0.98
C PRO A 410 -21.33 -13.14 2.31
N ASP A 411 -21.04 -13.84 3.39
CA ASP A 411 -21.25 -13.35 4.77
C ASP A 411 -20.19 -12.33 5.16
N VAL A 412 -18.95 -12.56 4.69
CA VAL A 412 -17.79 -11.71 4.98
C VAL A 412 -17.06 -11.32 3.70
N LEU A 413 -16.83 -10.02 3.54
CA LEU A 413 -15.98 -9.45 2.50
C LEU A 413 -14.72 -8.84 3.09
N VAL A 414 -13.55 -9.32 2.70
CA VAL A 414 -12.25 -8.77 3.14
C VAL A 414 -11.58 -8.08 1.96
N VAL A 415 -11.27 -6.79 2.08
CA VAL A 415 -10.68 -5.99 1.01
C VAL A 415 -9.33 -5.46 1.46
N GLU A 416 -8.27 -5.77 0.70
CA GLU A 416 -6.89 -5.41 1.06
C GLU A 416 -6.73 -3.92 1.37
N GLU A 417 -7.30 -3.04 0.55
CA GLU A 417 -7.22 -1.59 0.76
C GLU A 417 -8.35 -0.81 0.07
N LEU A 418 -9.08 -0.03 0.86
CA LEU A 418 -10.18 0.85 0.42
C LEU A 418 -9.64 2.26 0.14
N ARG A 419 -9.05 2.47 -1.06
CA ARG A 419 -8.30 3.71 -1.38
C ARG A 419 -9.15 4.85 -1.89
N THR A 420 -10.29 4.56 -2.51
CA THR A 420 -11.13 5.53 -3.21
C THR A 420 -12.54 5.57 -2.62
N GLY A 421 -13.22 6.69 -2.82
CA GLY A 421 -14.63 6.83 -2.41
C GLY A 421 -15.53 5.75 -3.03
N ALA A 422 -15.26 5.34 -4.28
CA ALA A 422 -16.03 4.29 -4.96
C ALA A 422 -15.90 2.92 -4.26
N LEU A 423 -14.66 2.54 -3.85
CA LEU A 423 -14.43 1.31 -3.08
C LEU A 423 -15.06 1.39 -1.69
N MET A 424 -14.96 2.55 -1.04
CA MET A 424 -15.54 2.79 0.27
C MET A 424 -17.07 2.75 0.21
N ASN A 425 -17.71 3.29 -0.82
CA ASN A 425 -19.16 3.20 -1.02
C ASN A 425 -19.65 1.75 -1.08
N VAL A 426 -18.99 0.91 -1.89
CA VAL A 426 -19.37 -0.51 -1.99
C VAL A 426 -19.17 -1.23 -0.65
N ALA A 427 -18.13 -0.86 0.11
CA ALA A 427 -17.89 -1.42 1.45
C ALA A 427 -18.99 -1.00 2.45
N LEU A 428 -19.40 0.29 2.44
CA LEU A 428 -20.47 0.81 3.29
C LEU A 428 -21.82 0.22 2.92
N GLU A 429 -22.13 0.11 1.61
CA GLU A 429 -23.37 -0.52 1.12
C GLU A 429 -23.44 -2.01 1.53
N ALA A 430 -22.34 -2.75 1.39
CA ALA A 430 -22.28 -4.16 1.79
C ALA A 430 -22.47 -4.32 3.31
N ALA A 431 -21.84 -3.44 4.11
CA ALA A 431 -21.98 -3.43 5.56
C ALA A 431 -23.41 -3.07 6.00
N ALA A 432 -24.04 -2.11 5.33
CA ALA A 432 -25.44 -1.73 5.59
C ALA A 432 -26.43 -2.81 5.15
N ALA A 433 -26.05 -3.68 4.19
CA ALA A 433 -26.84 -4.80 3.73
C ALA A 433 -26.66 -6.08 4.58
N GLY A 434 -26.07 -5.97 5.78
CA GLY A 434 -25.96 -7.07 6.74
C GLY A 434 -24.71 -7.97 6.56
N ARG A 435 -23.69 -7.52 5.84
CA ARG A 435 -22.43 -8.26 5.69
C ARG A 435 -21.34 -7.70 6.61
N LEU A 436 -20.45 -8.55 7.08
CA LEU A 436 -19.23 -8.08 7.73
C LEU A 436 -18.19 -7.71 6.66
N VAL A 437 -17.78 -6.46 6.64
CA VAL A 437 -16.71 -5.97 5.74
C VAL A 437 -15.48 -5.65 6.57
N VAL A 438 -14.35 -6.28 6.23
CA VAL A 438 -13.04 -5.96 6.83
C VAL A 438 -12.19 -5.29 5.76
N GLY A 439 -11.89 -4.00 5.94
CA GLY A 439 -11.15 -3.21 4.95
C GLY A 439 -9.80 -2.72 5.48
N GLY A 440 -8.74 -2.86 4.66
CA GLY A 440 -7.48 -2.16 4.92
C GLY A 440 -7.61 -0.69 4.54
N PHE A 441 -6.99 0.20 5.31
CA PHE A 441 -6.97 1.64 5.03
C PHE A 441 -5.61 2.26 5.37
N THR A 442 -5.21 3.29 4.62
CA THR A 442 -3.94 3.99 4.89
C THR A 442 -4.18 5.22 5.75
N ALA A 443 -3.86 5.12 7.06
CA ALA A 443 -3.88 6.23 8.01
C ALA A 443 -2.91 5.95 9.16
N HIS A 444 -2.50 7.00 9.91
CA HIS A 444 -1.60 6.86 11.06
C HIS A 444 -2.35 6.53 12.36
N THR A 445 -3.57 7.05 12.52
CA THR A 445 -4.42 6.93 13.70
C THR A 445 -5.82 6.50 13.30
N ALA A 446 -6.61 6.02 14.25
CA ALA A 446 -8.01 5.66 14.02
C ALA A 446 -8.86 6.90 13.69
N THR A 447 -8.61 8.02 14.37
CA THR A 447 -9.29 9.29 14.09
C THR A 447 -8.92 9.81 12.70
N GLY A 448 -7.63 9.81 12.36
CA GLY A 448 -7.16 10.20 11.02
C GLY A 448 -7.67 9.28 9.91
N ALA A 449 -8.04 8.04 10.20
CA ALA A 449 -8.71 7.18 9.23
C ALA A 449 -10.13 7.70 8.92
N ILE A 450 -10.89 8.10 9.94
CA ILE A 450 -12.23 8.66 9.78
C ILE A 450 -12.18 9.96 8.96
N ASP A 451 -11.30 10.90 9.31
CA ASP A 451 -11.13 12.16 8.59
C ASP A 451 -10.81 11.91 7.11
N ARG A 452 -9.81 11.06 6.84
CA ARG A 452 -9.41 10.74 5.47
C ARG A 452 -10.48 10.00 4.66
N ILE A 453 -11.35 9.22 5.29
CA ILE A 453 -12.48 8.61 4.59
C ILE A 453 -13.46 9.69 4.16
N ILE A 454 -13.77 10.65 5.02
CA ILE A 454 -14.64 11.78 4.70
C ILE A 454 -14.03 12.61 3.55
N ASP A 455 -12.72 12.86 3.60
CA ASP A 455 -11.97 13.61 2.58
C ASP A 455 -11.89 12.90 1.20
N LEU A 456 -12.28 11.62 1.09
CA LEU A 456 -12.41 10.95 -0.22
C LEU A 456 -13.58 11.45 -1.05
N TYR A 457 -14.46 12.26 -0.46
CA TYR A 457 -15.72 12.71 -1.07
C TYR A 457 -15.75 14.23 -1.22
N SER A 458 -16.67 14.71 -2.07
CA SER A 458 -16.90 16.14 -2.19
C SER A 458 -17.51 16.71 -0.89
N PRO A 459 -17.28 17.99 -0.58
CA PRO A 459 -17.87 18.61 0.61
C PRO A 459 -19.40 18.47 0.70
N ASP A 460 -20.08 18.41 -0.44
CA ASP A 460 -21.54 18.24 -0.51
C ASP A 460 -21.99 16.85 -0.04
N ASP A 461 -21.13 15.84 -0.22
CA ASP A 461 -21.41 14.45 0.14
C ASP A 461 -20.96 14.10 1.57
N HIS A 462 -20.15 14.96 2.24
CA HIS A 462 -19.58 14.68 3.55
C HIS A 462 -20.63 14.22 4.57
N ARG A 463 -21.78 14.92 4.62
CA ARG A 463 -22.83 14.58 5.59
C ARG A 463 -23.41 13.19 5.35
N GLN A 464 -23.62 12.81 4.09
CA GLN A 464 -24.13 11.50 3.74
C GLN A 464 -23.16 10.40 4.15
N VAL A 465 -21.86 10.60 3.85
CA VAL A 465 -20.81 9.65 4.20
C VAL A 465 -20.63 9.53 5.71
N GLN A 466 -20.64 10.65 6.44
CA GLN A 466 -20.60 10.68 7.91
C GLN A 466 -21.73 9.85 8.52
N MET A 467 -22.95 10.00 8.02
CA MET A 467 -24.12 9.23 8.48
C MET A 467 -23.95 7.73 8.16
N ALA A 468 -23.56 7.39 6.94
CA ALA A 468 -23.34 5.99 6.52
C ALA A 468 -22.22 5.33 7.34
N LEU A 469 -21.12 6.04 7.55
CA LEU A 469 -19.98 5.56 8.33
C LEU A 469 -20.35 5.38 9.82
N ALA A 470 -21.06 6.33 10.40
CA ALA A 470 -21.52 6.28 11.79
C ALA A 470 -22.42 5.06 12.05
N GLN A 471 -23.24 4.67 11.08
CA GLN A 471 -24.15 3.52 11.18
C GLN A 471 -23.45 2.19 10.92
N ALA A 472 -22.63 2.12 9.86
CA ALA A 472 -22.05 0.87 9.40
C ALA A 472 -20.78 0.47 10.18
N MET A 473 -19.97 1.42 10.65
CA MET A 473 -18.71 1.14 11.32
C MET A 473 -18.93 0.38 12.63
N ARG A 474 -18.11 -0.66 12.87
CA ARG A 474 -17.99 -1.35 14.16
C ARG A 474 -16.73 -0.95 14.91
N GLY A 475 -15.64 -0.75 14.21
CA GLY A 475 -14.42 -0.24 14.82
C GLY A 475 -13.30 0.01 13.82
N VAL A 476 -12.29 0.72 14.30
CA VAL A 476 -11.04 1.00 13.59
C VAL A 476 -9.87 0.57 14.46
N ILE A 477 -8.97 -0.24 13.89
CA ILE A 477 -7.70 -0.63 14.50
C ILE A 477 -6.60 0.04 13.69
N ALA A 478 -6.01 1.11 14.20
CA ALA A 478 -4.84 1.73 13.60
C ALA A 478 -3.56 1.15 14.19
N GLN A 479 -2.59 0.82 13.35
CA GLN A 479 -1.44 0.01 13.73
C GLN A 479 -0.13 0.56 13.17
N VAL A 480 0.91 0.54 14.01
CA VAL A 480 2.30 0.79 13.64
C VAL A 480 3.17 -0.39 14.09
N LEU A 481 4.24 -0.69 13.35
CA LEU A 481 5.21 -1.71 13.73
C LEU A 481 6.49 -1.06 14.22
N LEU A 482 6.91 -1.42 15.44
CA LEU A 482 8.14 -0.97 16.07
C LEU A 482 9.16 -2.10 16.11
N ARG A 483 10.43 -1.75 16.23
CA ARG A 483 11.52 -2.72 16.42
C ARG A 483 11.47 -3.27 17.84
N LYS A 484 11.47 -4.58 17.94
CA LYS A 484 11.56 -5.27 19.23
C LYS A 484 13.02 -5.31 19.69
N VAL A 485 13.26 -5.02 20.96
CA VAL A 485 14.56 -5.25 21.57
C VAL A 485 14.92 -6.73 21.46
N GLY A 486 16.08 -7.03 20.90
CA GLY A 486 16.52 -8.41 20.65
C GLY A 486 16.09 -8.98 19.29
N GLY A 487 15.50 -8.17 18.42
CA GLY A 487 15.14 -8.55 17.04
C GLY A 487 13.66 -8.82 16.81
N GLY A 488 13.23 -8.71 15.58
CA GLY A 488 11.82 -8.79 15.18
C GLY A 488 11.07 -7.46 15.32
N ARG A 489 9.75 -7.51 15.13
CA ARG A 489 8.88 -6.32 15.20
C ARG A 489 7.65 -6.59 16.05
N LEU A 490 7.18 -5.57 16.76
CA LEU A 490 5.97 -5.59 17.56
C LEU A 490 4.99 -4.51 17.09
N PRO A 491 3.68 -4.82 17.04
CA PRO A 491 2.67 -3.84 16.74
C PRO A 491 2.27 -3.04 17.98
N ALA A 492 2.22 -1.71 17.84
CA ALA A 492 1.40 -0.87 18.71
C ALA A 492 0.10 -0.54 17.98
N ARG A 493 -1.04 -0.62 18.67
CA ARG A 493 -2.36 -0.48 18.08
C ARG A 493 -3.19 0.56 18.84
N GLU A 494 -3.80 1.44 18.08
CA GLU A 494 -4.90 2.30 18.55
C GLU A 494 -6.21 1.61 18.19
N VAL A 495 -7.19 1.64 19.10
CA VAL A 495 -8.49 1.00 18.91
C VAL A 495 -9.59 1.98 19.18
N LEU A 496 -10.40 2.22 18.18
CA LEU A 496 -11.65 2.97 18.25
C LEU A 496 -12.81 2.00 18.03
N LEU A 497 -13.72 1.89 18.99
CA LEU A 497 -14.96 1.12 18.86
C LEU A 497 -16.14 2.06 18.65
N ASN A 498 -17.11 1.63 17.86
CA ASN A 498 -18.29 2.43 17.59
C ASN A 498 -19.29 2.38 18.75
N THR A 499 -19.11 3.27 19.71
CA THR A 499 -20.10 3.53 20.77
C THR A 499 -21.10 4.61 20.32
N PRO A 500 -22.25 4.77 21.00
CA PRO A 500 -23.20 5.85 20.67
C PRO A 500 -22.56 7.24 20.64
N ALA A 501 -21.59 7.53 21.52
CA ALA A 501 -20.86 8.79 21.53
C ALA A 501 -19.97 8.96 20.29
N VAL A 502 -19.27 7.89 19.87
CA VAL A 502 -18.44 7.89 18.66
C VAL A 502 -19.32 8.03 17.40
N SER A 503 -20.41 7.27 17.33
CA SER A 503 -21.36 7.34 16.22
C SER A 503 -21.94 8.75 16.07
N SER A 504 -22.38 9.39 17.16
CA SER A 504 -22.86 10.79 17.14
C SER A 504 -21.78 11.76 16.70
N ALA A 505 -20.56 11.64 17.22
CA ALA A 505 -19.44 12.51 16.83
C ALA A 505 -19.13 12.43 15.34
N ILE A 506 -19.14 11.22 14.75
CA ILE A 506 -18.93 11.02 13.31
C ILE A 506 -20.10 11.61 12.50
N ALA A 507 -21.35 11.29 12.87
CA ALA A 507 -22.54 11.76 12.18
C ALA A 507 -22.69 13.28 12.17
N GLU A 508 -22.20 13.96 13.22
CA GLU A 508 -22.22 15.40 13.37
C GLU A 508 -20.97 16.09 12.78
N GLY A 509 -20.00 15.34 12.25
CA GLY A 509 -18.74 15.86 11.73
C GLY A 509 -17.78 16.39 12.81
N LYS A 510 -18.00 16.01 14.08
CA LYS A 510 -17.19 16.42 15.24
C LYS A 510 -16.04 15.45 15.51
N THR A 511 -15.29 15.09 14.48
CA THR A 511 -14.20 14.07 14.55
C THR A 511 -13.08 14.48 15.51
N SER A 512 -12.91 15.78 15.79
CA SER A 512 -11.99 16.31 16.81
C SER A 512 -12.30 15.82 18.24
N GLN A 513 -13.48 15.28 18.51
CA GLN A 513 -13.86 14.70 19.80
C GLN A 513 -13.49 13.24 19.93
N LEU A 514 -13.13 12.55 18.84
CA LEU A 514 -12.82 11.13 18.83
C LEU A 514 -11.61 10.76 19.70
N PRO A 515 -10.51 11.54 19.76
CA PRO A 515 -9.41 11.24 20.67
C PRO A 515 -9.86 11.14 22.13
N MET A 516 -10.71 12.08 22.59
CA MET A 516 -11.28 12.08 23.94
C MET A 516 -12.22 10.88 24.15
N ALA A 517 -12.99 10.50 23.12
CA ALA A 517 -13.84 9.31 23.17
C ALA A 517 -13.02 8.02 23.31
N ILE A 518 -11.87 7.90 22.61
CA ILE A 518 -10.95 6.77 22.75
C ILE A 518 -10.40 6.71 24.18
N GLU A 519 -9.97 7.84 24.73
CA GLU A 519 -9.45 7.92 26.11
C GLU A 519 -10.50 7.53 27.15
N GLY A 520 -11.72 8.03 27.01
CA GLY A 520 -12.84 7.67 27.89
C GLY A 520 -13.32 6.24 27.72
N GLY A 521 -13.11 5.67 26.54
CA GLY A 521 -13.53 4.33 26.15
C GLY A 521 -12.61 3.18 26.58
N ARG A 522 -11.54 3.45 27.36
CA ARG A 522 -10.61 2.40 27.84
C ARG A 522 -11.31 1.21 28.52
N GLY A 523 -12.33 1.50 29.32
CA GLY A 523 -13.13 0.47 29.99
C GLY A 523 -13.95 -0.42 29.03
N HIS A 524 -14.21 0.04 27.82
CA HIS A 524 -14.89 -0.71 26.76
C HIS A 524 -13.93 -1.40 25.79
N GLY A 525 -12.61 -1.31 26.03
CA GLY A 525 -11.59 -1.91 25.18
C GLY A 525 -11.00 -0.99 24.11
N MET A 526 -11.33 0.31 24.11
CA MET A 526 -10.62 1.29 23.29
C MET A 526 -9.20 1.51 23.85
N MET A 527 -8.26 1.83 22.96
CA MET A 527 -6.85 1.98 23.30
C MET A 527 -6.26 3.17 22.55
N PRO A 528 -5.84 4.23 23.23
CA PRO A 528 -5.01 5.27 22.61
C PRO A 528 -3.67 4.72 22.15
N LEU A 529 -3.14 5.20 21.01
CA LEU A 529 -1.85 4.72 20.51
C LEU A 529 -0.71 4.98 21.50
N ASN A 530 -0.71 6.13 22.19
CA ASN A 530 0.28 6.45 23.20
C ASN A 530 0.27 5.46 24.36
N ASP A 531 -0.87 4.98 24.81
CA ASP A 531 -0.98 3.99 25.88
C ASP A 531 -0.35 2.64 25.45
N ALA A 532 -0.61 2.22 24.19
CA ALA A 532 0.01 1.03 23.63
C ALA A 532 1.54 1.17 23.55
N LEU A 533 2.04 2.32 23.09
CA LEU A 533 3.47 2.63 22.99
C LEU A 533 4.15 2.62 24.38
N VAL A 534 3.54 3.30 25.38
CA VAL A 534 4.02 3.33 26.76
C VAL A 534 4.06 1.92 27.35
N GLY A 535 3.04 1.10 27.08
CA GLY A 535 3.02 -0.29 27.52
C GLY A 535 4.19 -1.12 26.98
N LEU A 536 4.53 -0.98 25.69
CA LEU A 536 5.66 -1.67 25.09
C LEU A 536 7.00 -1.21 25.65
N VAL A 537 7.17 0.08 25.90
CA VAL A 537 8.39 0.66 26.53
C VAL A 537 8.53 0.16 27.97
N ARG A 538 7.46 0.24 28.76
CA ARG A 538 7.45 -0.22 30.16
C ARG A 538 7.86 -1.69 30.31
N ASN A 539 7.43 -2.53 29.36
CA ASN A 539 7.78 -3.95 29.34
C ASN A 539 9.19 -4.22 28.79
N GLY A 540 9.98 -3.19 28.46
CA GLY A 540 11.30 -3.34 27.87
C GLY A 540 11.31 -3.96 26.48
N SER A 541 10.13 -4.04 25.82
CA SER A 541 9.98 -4.70 24.52
C SER A 541 10.41 -3.82 23.34
N VAL A 542 10.36 -2.49 23.53
CA VAL A 542 10.68 -1.48 22.52
C VAL A 542 11.49 -0.36 23.17
N GLU A 543 12.46 0.17 22.44
CA GLU A 543 13.22 1.34 22.89
C GLU A 543 12.37 2.60 22.94
N VAL A 544 12.60 3.45 23.96
CA VAL A 544 11.86 4.72 24.16
C VAL A 544 11.94 5.62 22.93
N ARG A 545 13.12 5.71 22.31
CA ARG A 545 13.37 6.55 21.11
C ARG A 545 12.55 6.07 19.91
N ASP A 546 12.40 4.76 19.71
CA ASP A 546 11.61 4.22 18.61
C ASP A 546 10.10 4.46 18.85
N ALA A 547 9.63 4.24 20.05
CA ALA A 547 8.24 4.55 20.45
C ALA A 547 7.91 6.05 20.27
N TYR A 548 8.81 6.95 20.70
CA TYR A 548 8.64 8.39 20.56
C TYR A 548 8.47 8.85 19.10
N ARG A 549 9.18 8.24 18.16
CA ARG A 549 9.08 8.56 16.73
C ARG A 549 7.69 8.25 16.16
N HIS A 550 7.02 7.25 16.71
CA HIS A 550 5.71 6.77 16.27
C HIS A 550 4.54 7.37 17.06
N SER A 551 4.82 8.15 18.11
CA SER A 551 3.78 8.82 18.89
C SER A 551 3.13 9.94 18.10
N PRO A 552 1.77 9.97 17.99
CA PRO A 552 1.03 11.07 17.38
C PRO A 552 1.02 12.33 18.25
N ASP A 553 1.01 12.17 19.59
CA ASP A 553 1.12 13.23 20.58
C ASP A 553 2.37 13.02 21.42
N ARG A 554 3.49 13.57 20.96
CA ARG A 554 4.79 13.45 21.61
C ARG A 554 4.84 14.08 23.00
N PRO A 555 4.29 15.29 23.26
CA PRO A 555 4.24 15.85 24.60
C PRO A 555 3.47 14.98 25.59
N GLY A 556 2.29 14.50 25.22
CA GLY A 556 1.50 13.59 26.05
C GLY A 556 2.20 12.25 26.32
N PHE A 557 2.91 11.71 25.32
CA PHE A 557 3.71 10.50 25.46
C PHE A 557 4.85 10.68 26.48
N LEU A 558 5.62 11.77 26.40
CA LEU A 558 6.69 12.09 27.35
C LEU A 558 6.15 12.29 28.77
N ALA A 559 5.02 13.00 28.91
CA ALA A 559 4.38 13.18 30.19
C ALA A 559 3.90 11.84 30.80
N ALA A 560 3.46 10.89 29.96
CA ALA A 560 3.08 9.56 30.40
C ALA A 560 4.29 8.72 30.85
N LEU A 561 5.43 8.79 30.14
CA LEU A 561 6.68 8.13 30.52
C LEU A 561 7.24 8.68 31.83
N ASN A 562 7.29 10.02 31.98
CA ASN A 562 7.77 10.68 33.20
C ASN A 562 6.94 10.30 34.43
N ARG A 563 5.62 10.19 34.30
CA ARG A 563 4.73 9.68 35.37
C ARG A 563 5.05 8.25 35.81
N GLN A 564 5.65 7.45 34.93
CA GLN A 564 6.08 6.09 35.19
C GLN A 564 7.54 5.97 35.59
N GLY A 565 8.27 7.09 35.74
CA GLY A 565 9.68 7.12 36.12
C GLY A 565 10.63 6.62 35.02
N ILE A 566 10.20 6.62 33.76
CA ILE A 566 11.02 6.21 32.62
C ILE A 566 11.83 7.41 32.14
N ASP A 567 13.14 7.22 31.93
CA ASP A 567 14.05 8.28 31.49
C ASP A 567 13.69 8.81 30.08
N THR A 568 13.55 10.12 29.99
CA THR A 568 13.22 10.85 28.76
C THR A 568 14.33 11.82 28.33
N SER A 569 15.51 11.77 28.93
CA SER A 569 16.65 12.68 28.67
C SER A 569 17.15 12.64 27.22
N PHE A 570 16.87 11.56 26.50
CA PHE A 570 17.22 11.42 25.07
C PHE A 570 16.59 12.52 24.18
N VAL A 571 15.48 13.16 24.62
CA VAL A 571 14.80 14.22 23.86
C VAL A 571 15.64 15.49 23.82
N GLU A 572 16.37 15.82 24.88
CA GLU A 572 17.27 16.96 24.95
C GLU A 572 18.42 16.83 23.93
N HIS A 573 18.87 15.60 23.67
CA HIS A 573 19.88 15.30 22.66
C HIS A 573 19.33 15.34 21.23
N LEU A 574 18.01 15.19 21.02
CA LEU A 574 17.36 15.31 19.70
C LEU A 574 17.06 16.76 19.32
N ALA A 575 16.94 17.66 20.32
CA ALA A 575 16.70 19.09 20.10
C ALA A 575 18.01 19.86 19.79
N ASN A 576 19.16 19.32 20.19
CA ASN A 576 20.48 19.94 20.06
C ASN A 576 21.34 19.36 18.90
N GLY A 577 20.82 18.46 18.09
CA GLY A 577 21.47 17.88 16.90
C GLY A 577 20.60 18.01 15.67
#